data_722eba122bae3ef4f311df0fe2806225
#
_entry.id   722eba122bae3ef4f311df0fe2806225
#
_cell.length_a   1.000
_cell.length_b   1.000
_cell.length_c   1.000
_cell.angle_alpha   90.00
_cell.angle_beta   90.00
_cell.angle_gamma   90.00
#
_symmetry.space_group_name_H-M   'P 1'
#
loop_
_entity.id
_entity.type
_entity.pdbx_description
1 polymer ?
#
loop_
_entity_poly.entity_id
_entity_poly.type
_entity_poly.pdbx_seq_one_letter_code
_entity_poly.pdbx_strand_id
1 'polypeptide(L)'
;MSQKETRIPTWAWVHALSLEAPLVAVLWQLVLAEAHRIRLLPGVIVGLGLVVWLVYVVDRLLDGMGTNPDSLDVRHAFYARNRRLISWVALPLMAGLLAWVGLCSIPEGMLWQSLALALLVVIYLGSYAARQHRRWLGLVGAFAGLGSVLVVLELPISNGVKLQLAGVGMLMMILGFFQRIEKGRKRGFPKEFLGGLLFALGTSMGIQFFAFGDGAVMLSLDALLLWGLFTLNLIGISCVESAAGAGDAESVPAQWPWLGRQYAWLLSLFTVVTAVACVRPDQAWAGNRLLPMAVLASLLLHGLVWIFRSRCTPLSYRVLTDLALVLPTVWVLLS
;
A
#
# COMPACT_ATOMS: atom_id res chain seq x y z
N MET A 1 19.66 -34.44 -9.95
CA MET A 1 19.30 -33.56 -8.81
C MET A 1 17.79 -33.55 -8.69
N SER A 2 17.25 -34.19 -7.64
CA SER A 2 15.80 -34.25 -7.41
C SER A 2 15.24 -32.83 -7.18
N GLN A 3 14.32 -32.40 -8.04
CA GLN A 3 13.52 -31.20 -7.80
C GLN A 3 12.72 -31.44 -6.50
N LYS A 4 13.16 -30.83 -5.40
CA LYS A 4 12.30 -30.68 -4.22
C LYS A 4 11.13 -29.80 -4.67
N GLU A 5 10.00 -30.42 -5.03
CA GLU A 5 8.72 -29.71 -5.08
C GLU A 5 8.50 -29.09 -3.71
N THR A 6 8.79 -27.79 -3.60
CA THR A 6 8.46 -27.02 -2.39
C THR A 6 6.95 -26.86 -2.36
N ARG A 7 6.26 -27.85 -1.76
CA ARG A 7 4.81 -27.76 -1.50
C ARG A 7 4.58 -26.53 -0.63
N ILE A 8 3.71 -25.62 -1.11
CA ILE A 8 3.29 -24.46 -0.34
C ILE A 8 2.54 -24.97 0.89
N PRO A 9 2.99 -24.66 2.11
CA PRO A 9 2.26 -25.04 3.32
C PRO A 9 0.85 -24.46 3.31
N THR A 10 -0.14 -25.18 3.87
CA THR A 10 -1.55 -24.75 3.81
C THR A 10 -1.78 -23.33 4.35
N TRP A 11 -1.07 -22.96 5.41
CA TRP A 11 -1.15 -21.63 6.01
C TRP A 11 -0.55 -20.52 5.13
N ALA A 12 0.34 -20.85 4.20
CA ALA A 12 1.01 -19.89 3.33
C ALA A 12 0.23 -19.59 2.03
N TRP A 13 -0.92 -20.26 1.78
CA TRP A 13 -1.70 -20.01 0.57
C TRP A 13 -2.30 -18.60 0.54
N VAL A 14 -2.76 -18.07 1.66
CA VAL A 14 -3.27 -16.67 1.75
C VAL A 14 -2.18 -15.72 1.29
N HIS A 15 -0.95 -15.96 1.76
CA HIS A 15 0.22 -15.17 1.38
C HIS A 15 0.67 -15.41 -0.06
N ALA A 16 0.64 -16.67 -0.54
CA ALA A 16 0.97 -16.99 -1.92
C ALA A 16 0.02 -16.35 -2.93
N LEU A 17 -1.27 -16.22 -2.58
CA LEU A 17 -2.30 -15.56 -3.38
C LEU A 17 -2.38 -14.05 -3.16
N SER A 18 -1.53 -13.47 -2.31
CA SER A 18 -1.52 -12.05 -1.95
C SER A 18 -2.89 -11.53 -1.46
N LEU A 19 -3.61 -12.34 -0.67
CA LEU A 19 -4.93 -12.00 -0.14
C LEU A 19 -4.86 -11.19 1.16
N GLU A 20 -3.71 -11.13 1.81
CA GLU A 20 -3.48 -10.38 3.04
C GLU A 20 -3.69 -8.87 2.84
N ALA A 21 -3.16 -8.30 1.76
CA ALA A 21 -3.26 -6.86 1.51
C ALA A 21 -4.70 -6.40 1.22
N PRO A 22 -5.50 -7.06 0.35
CA PRO A 22 -6.92 -6.76 0.22
C PRO A 22 -7.69 -6.87 1.54
N LEU A 23 -7.40 -7.89 2.35
CA LEU A 23 -8.02 -8.08 3.65
C LEU A 23 -7.71 -6.90 4.59
N VAL A 24 -6.44 -6.52 4.69
CA VAL A 24 -6.01 -5.35 5.48
C VAL A 24 -6.71 -4.09 5.00
N ALA A 25 -6.71 -3.81 3.69
CA ALA A 25 -7.35 -2.61 3.14
C ALA A 25 -8.85 -2.55 3.47
N VAL A 26 -9.57 -3.64 3.27
CA VAL A 26 -11.02 -3.71 3.56
C VAL A 26 -11.30 -3.55 5.05
N LEU A 27 -10.56 -4.23 5.92
CA LEU A 27 -10.76 -4.13 7.36
C LEU A 27 -10.51 -2.71 7.88
N TRP A 28 -9.42 -2.05 7.44
CA TRP A 28 -9.15 -0.66 7.81
C TRP A 28 -10.18 0.31 7.22
N GLN A 29 -10.72 0.06 6.02
CA GLN A 29 -11.82 0.83 5.47
C GLN A 29 -13.08 0.69 6.35
N LEU A 30 -13.39 -0.50 6.85
CA LEU A 30 -14.52 -0.74 7.75
C LEU A 30 -14.32 -0.05 9.11
N VAL A 31 -13.11 -0.07 9.69
CA VAL A 31 -12.78 0.68 10.91
C VAL A 31 -12.98 2.18 10.72
N LEU A 32 -12.53 2.72 9.57
CA LEU A 32 -12.77 4.11 9.23
C LEU A 32 -14.28 4.41 9.09
N ALA A 33 -15.04 3.53 8.44
CA ALA A 33 -16.47 3.68 8.27
C ALA A 33 -17.19 3.71 9.62
N GLU A 34 -16.82 2.82 10.54
CA GLU A 34 -17.32 2.79 11.91
C GLU A 34 -16.92 4.06 12.68
N ALA A 35 -15.66 4.49 12.57
CA ALA A 35 -15.17 5.70 13.20
C ALA A 35 -15.95 6.96 12.78
N HIS A 36 -16.36 7.04 11.51
CA HIS A 36 -17.16 8.15 10.98
C HIS A 36 -18.67 7.89 10.97
N ARG A 37 -19.12 6.73 11.45
CA ARG A 37 -20.54 6.29 11.45
C ARG A 37 -21.15 6.31 10.04
N ILE A 38 -20.38 5.89 9.04
CA ILE A 38 -20.78 5.88 7.64
C ILE A 38 -21.13 4.44 7.25
N ARG A 39 -22.26 4.27 6.57
CA ARG A 39 -22.60 3.02 5.90
C ARG A 39 -22.06 3.02 4.49
N LEU A 40 -21.05 2.22 4.25
CA LEU A 40 -20.48 2.04 2.91
C LEU A 40 -21.38 1.16 2.04
N LEU A 41 -21.43 1.49 0.76
CA LEU A 41 -22.05 0.61 -0.24
C LEU A 41 -21.21 -0.67 -0.41
N PRO A 42 -21.84 -1.85 -0.53
CA PRO A 42 -21.10 -3.10 -0.73
C PRO A 42 -20.13 -3.05 -1.91
N GLY A 43 -20.50 -2.36 -3.00
CA GLY A 43 -19.64 -2.18 -4.17
C GLY A 43 -18.34 -1.44 -3.86
N VAL A 44 -18.34 -0.50 -2.92
CA VAL A 44 -17.12 0.24 -2.50
C VAL A 44 -16.17 -0.68 -1.74
N ILE A 45 -16.70 -1.53 -0.87
CA ILE A 45 -15.92 -2.50 -0.08
C ILE A 45 -15.30 -3.55 -1.01
N VAL A 46 -16.13 -4.15 -1.87
CA VAL A 46 -15.68 -5.15 -2.86
C VAL A 46 -14.71 -4.53 -3.86
N GLY A 47 -15.00 -3.32 -4.35
CA GLY A 47 -14.14 -2.58 -5.29
C GLY A 47 -12.75 -2.33 -4.72
N LEU A 48 -12.65 -1.91 -3.44
CA LEU A 48 -11.35 -1.73 -2.80
C LEU A 48 -10.59 -3.07 -2.69
N GLY A 49 -11.24 -4.14 -2.24
CA GLY A 49 -10.61 -5.45 -2.16
C GLY A 49 -10.08 -5.93 -3.51
N LEU A 50 -10.87 -5.78 -4.57
CA LEU A 50 -10.49 -6.19 -5.93
C LEU A 50 -9.35 -5.36 -6.50
N VAL A 51 -9.38 -4.02 -6.35
CA VAL A 51 -8.31 -3.16 -6.89
C VAL A 51 -7.00 -3.40 -6.17
N VAL A 52 -7.01 -3.54 -4.84
CA VAL A 52 -5.79 -3.84 -4.07
C VAL A 52 -5.24 -5.21 -4.49
N TRP A 53 -6.10 -6.22 -4.61
CA TRP A 53 -5.67 -7.54 -5.07
C TRP A 53 -5.07 -7.48 -6.48
N LEU A 54 -5.72 -6.80 -7.43
CA LEU A 54 -5.23 -6.61 -8.79
C LEU A 54 -3.83 -5.96 -8.81
N VAL A 55 -3.64 -4.89 -8.04
CA VAL A 55 -2.35 -4.18 -7.92
C VAL A 55 -1.26 -5.12 -7.41
N TYR A 56 -1.54 -5.88 -6.35
CA TYR A 56 -0.57 -6.83 -5.79
C TYR A 56 -0.24 -7.99 -6.73
N VAL A 57 -1.23 -8.51 -7.47
CA VAL A 57 -1.00 -9.55 -8.49
C VAL A 57 -0.11 -9.02 -9.62
N VAL A 58 -0.38 -7.79 -10.10
CA VAL A 58 0.44 -7.13 -11.13
C VAL A 58 1.86 -6.91 -10.64
N ASP A 59 2.03 -6.37 -9.43
CA ASP A 59 3.34 -6.15 -8.79
C ASP A 59 4.16 -7.46 -8.75
N ARG A 60 3.56 -8.58 -8.30
CA ARG A 60 4.23 -9.88 -8.26
C ARG A 60 4.59 -10.44 -9.62
N LEU A 61 3.75 -10.22 -10.64
CA LEU A 61 4.08 -10.62 -12.01
C LEU A 61 5.25 -9.82 -12.57
N LEU A 62 5.32 -8.52 -12.26
CA LEU A 62 6.41 -7.64 -12.66
C LEU A 62 7.72 -8.02 -11.95
N ASP A 63 7.69 -8.28 -10.65
CA ASP A 63 8.85 -8.71 -9.85
C ASP A 63 9.42 -10.06 -10.34
N GLY A 64 8.56 -10.97 -10.81
CA GLY A 64 8.96 -12.28 -11.36
C GLY A 64 9.53 -12.23 -12.78
N MET A 65 9.51 -11.07 -13.46
CA MET A 65 10.04 -10.96 -14.83
C MET A 65 11.56 -11.01 -14.85
N GLY A 66 12.11 -11.97 -15.60
CA GLY A 66 13.56 -12.06 -15.83
C GLY A 66 14.36 -12.71 -14.72
N THR A 67 13.72 -13.26 -13.69
CA THR A 67 14.37 -13.99 -12.58
C THR A 67 14.12 -15.50 -12.71
N ASN A 68 15.12 -16.31 -12.34
CA ASN A 68 14.96 -17.77 -12.31
C ASN A 68 13.96 -18.14 -11.19
N PRO A 69 12.86 -18.87 -11.47
CA PRO A 69 11.86 -19.25 -10.48
C PRO A 69 12.42 -19.98 -9.25
N ASP A 70 13.51 -20.75 -9.44
CA ASP A 70 14.10 -21.56 -8.37
C ASP A 70 14.95 -20.73 -7.37
N SER A 71 15.30 -19.49 -7.73
CA SER A 71 16.00 -18.53 -6.86
C SER A 71 15.06 -17.57 -6.12
N LEU A 72 13.74 -17.67 -6.37
CA LEU A 72 12.73 -16.79 -5.84
C LEU A 72 12.14 -17.34 -4.53
N ASP A 73 11.67 -16.44 -3.68
CA ASP A 73 10.80 -16.78 -2.56
C ASP A 73 9.55 -17.52 -3.06
N VAL A 74 8.96 -18.37 -2.22
CA VAL A 74 7.82 -19.26 -2.53
C VAL A 74 6.70 -18.51 -3.26
N ARG A 75 6.40 -17.30 -2.85
CA ARG A 75 5.40 -16.42 -3.44
C ARG A 75 5.75 -16.02 -4.88
N HIS A 76 6.93 -15.46 -5.10
CA HIS A 76 7.37 -15.05 -6.44
C HIS A 76 7.53 -16.26 -7.39
N ALA A 77 7.96 -17.40 -6.86
CA ALA A 77 8.03 -18.65 -7.61
C ALA A 77 6.65 -19.12 -8.08
N PHE A 78 5.60 -18.97 -7.22
CA PHE A 78 4.21 -19.29 -7.61
C PHE A 78 3.75 -18.45 -8.80
N TYR A 79 3.93 -17.11 -8.75
CA TYR A 79 3.54 -16.21 -9.85
C TYR A 79 4.37 -16.44 -11.11
N ALA A 80 5.67 -16.69 -10.99
CA ALA A 80 6.53 -16.97 -12.13
C ALA A 80 6.13 -18.27 -12.86
N ARG A 81 5.84 -19.34 -12.11
CA ARG A 81 5.39 -20.63 -12.67
C ARG A 81 4.01 -20.57 -13.31
N ASN A 82 3.08 -19.79 -12.73
CA ASN A 82 1.70 -19.67 -13.21
C ASN A 82 1.47 -18.43 -14.08
N ARG A 83 2.52 -17.75 -14.54
CA ARG A 83 2.46 -16.46 -15.21
C ARG A 83 1.46 -16.41 -16.35
N ARG A 84 1.44 -17.43 -17.23
CA ARG A 84 0.53 -17.46 -18.39
C ARG A 84 -0.94 -17.51 -17.94
N LEU A 85 -1.27 -18.40 -17.02
CA LEU A 85 -2.62 -18.53 -16.48
C LEU A 85 -3.07 -17.23 -15.80
N ILE A 86 -2.22 -16.66 -14.96
CA ILE A 86 -2.55 -15.43 -14.23
C ILE A 86 -2.73 -14.26 -15.20
N SER A 87 -1.81 -14.07 -16.17
CA SER A 87 -1.88 -12.94 -17.11
C SER A 87 -3.03 -13.03 -18.11
N TRP A 88 -3.37 -14.24 -18.58
CA TRP A 88 -4.37 -14.41 -19.63
C TRP A 88 -5.78 -14.76 -19.11
N VAL A 89 -5.90 -15.24 -17.90
CA VAL A 89 -7.19 -15.63 -17.30
C VAL A 89 -7.51 -14.80 -16.06
N ALA A 90 -6.66 -14.86 -15.03
CA ALA A 90 -6.97 -14.25 -13.75
C ALA A 90 -7.03 -12.70 -13.85
N LEU A 91 -6.04 -12.05 -14.46
CA LEU A 91 -6.02 -10.59 -14.58
C LEU A 91 -7.19 -10.03 -15.41
N PRO A 92 -7.52 -10.55 -16.62
CA PRO A 92 -8.69 -10.07 -17.35
C PRO A 92 -10.00 -10.28 -16.60
N LEU A 93 -10.15 -11.42 -15.91
CA LEU A 93 -11.35 -11.71 -15.10
C LEU A 93 -11.47 -10.74 -13.94
N MET A 94 -10.39 -10.50 -13.20
CA MET A 94 -10.36 -9.53 -12.08
C MET A 94 -10.62 -8.11 -12.56
N ALA A 95 -10.00 -7.70 -13.68
CA ALA A 95 -10.20 -6.38 -14.27
C ALA A 95 -11.65 -6.21 -14.78
N GLY A 96 -12.24 -7.24 -15.39
CA GLY A 96 -13.64 -7.23 -15.83
C GLY A 96 -14.61 -7.14 -14.64
N LEU A 97 -14.35 -7.89 -13.57
CA LEU A 97 -15.15 -7.82 -12.35
C LEU A 97 -15.02 -6.45 -11.66
N LEU A 98 -13.81 -5.90 -11.59
CA LEU A 98 -13.58 -4.55 -11.05
C LEU A 98 -14.31 -3.48 -11.87
N ALA A 99 -14.25 -3.57 -13.22
CA ALA A 99 -14.98 -2.67 -14.11
C ALA A 99 -16.50 -2.78 -13.91
N TRP A 100 -17.01 -4.01 -13.80
CA TRP A 100 -18.44 -4.26 -13.50
C TRP A 100 -18.86 -3.61 -12.18
N VAL A 101 -18.12 -3.87 -11.08
CA VAL A 101 -18.41 -3.26 -9.78
C VAL A 101 -18.32 -1.74 -9.84
N GLY A 102 -17.28 -1.20 -10.51
CA GLY A 102 -17.08 0.22 -10.68
C GLY A 102 -18.24 0.91 -11.39
N LEU A 103 -18.68 0.35 -12.52
CA LEU A 103 -19.73 0.95 -13.33
C LEU A 103 -21.14 0.75 -12.76
N CYS A 104 -21.40 -0.37 -12.07
CA CYS A 104 -22.74 -0.72 -11.59
C CYS A 104 -23.02 -0.34 -10.14
N SER A 105 -21.97 -0.18 -9.30
CA SER A 105 -22.14 -0.11 -7.84
C SER A 105 -21.42 1.05 -7.16
N ILE A 106 -20.60 1.82 -7.88
CA ILE A 106 -19.84 2.95 -7.34
C ILE A 106 -20.44 4.25 -7.88
N PRO A 107 -20.67 5.28 -7.01
CA PRO A 107 -21.10 6.59 -7.47
C PRO A 107 -20.10 7.21 -8.48
N GLU A 108 -20.64 7.93 -9.48
CA GLU A 108 -19.83 8.47 -10.58
C GLU A 108 -18.67 9.36 -10.07
N GLY A 109 -18.93 10.28 -9.14
CA GLY A 109 -17.88 11.14 -8.58
C GLY A 109 -16.76 10.35 -7.89
N MET A 110 -17.10 9.27 -7.18
CA MET A 110 -16.12 8.38 -6.56
C MET A 110 -15.37 7.54 -7.61
N LEU A 111 -16.04 7.15 -8.70
CA LEU A 111 -15.40 6.44 -9.81
C LEU A 111 -14.27 7.28 -10.42
N TRP A 112 -14.52 8.57 -10.68
CA TRP A 112 -13.50 9.49 -11.19
C TRP A 112 -12.32 9.67 -10.24
N GLN A 113 -12.58 9.80 -8.93
CA GLN A 113 -11.52 9.84 -7.92
C GLN A 113 -10.69 8.53 -7.90
N SER A 114 -11.37 7.38 -8.01
CA SER A 114 -10.73 6.06 -8.07
C SER A 114 -9.85 5.91 -9.30
N LEU A 115 -10.30 6.37 -10.46
CA LEU A 115 -9.52 6.35 -11.71
C LEU A 115 -8.29 7.25 -11.62
N ALA A 116 -8.41 8.43 -11.01
CA ALA A 116 -7.27 9.31 -10.77
C ALA A 116 -6.23 8.66 -9.85
N LEU A 117 -6.67 8.02 -8.76
CA LEU A 117 -5.77 7.29 -7.87
C LEU A 117 -5.15 6.06 -8.57
N ALA A 118 -5.93 5.32 -9.37
CA ALA A 118 -5.43 4.19 -10.16
C ALA A 118 -4.32 4.63 -11.13
N LEU A 119 -4.44 5.80 -11.76
CA LEU A 119 -3.39 6.36 -12.60
C LEU A 119 -2.08 6.56 -11.81
N LEU A 120 -2.15 7.09 -10.59
CA LEU A 120 -0.98 7.26 -9.71
C LEU A 120 -0.38 5.90 -9.32
N VAL A 121 -1.20 4.89 -9.06
CA VAL A 121 -0.74 3.52 -8.78
C VAL A 121 -0.03 2.92 -9.98
N VAL A 122 -0.54 3.10 -11.20
CA VAL A 122 0.12 2.64 -12.43
C VAL A 122 1.49 3.31 -12.63
N ILE A 123 1.59 4.61 -12.37
CA ILE A 123 2.86 5.34 -12.43
C ILE A 123 3.83 4.81 -11.37
N TYR A 124 3.35 4.57 -10.15
CA TYR A 124 4.14 3.97 -9.08
C TYR A 124 4.70 2.60 -9.48
N LEU A 125 3.84 1.68 -9.94
CA LEU A 125 4.25 0.35 -10.40
C LEU A 125 5.26 0.44 -11.55
N GLY A 126 5.00 1.29 -12.56
CA GLY A 126 5.93 1.52 -13.68
C GLY A 126 7.28 2.06 -13.24
N SER A 127 7.31 2.93 -12.23
CA SER A 127 8.54 3.55 -11.73
C SER A 127 9.44 2.56 -10.97
N TYR A 128 8.87 1.57 -10.28
CA TYR A 128 9.61 0.62 -9.45
C TYR A 128 9.82 -0.77 -10.10
N ALA A 129 8.95 -1.19 -11.04
CA ALA A 129 8.99 -2.53 -11.64
C ALA A 129 10.16 -2.77 -12.62
N ALA A 130 10.76 -1.73 -13.20
CA ALA A 130 11.67 -1.92 -14.32
C ALA A 130 13.14 -1.74 -13.93
N ARG A 131 13.72 -2.75 -13.32
CA ARG A 131 15.15 -2.83 -12.94
C ARG A 131 16.13 -2.70 -14.12
N GLN A 132 15.73 -3.04 -15.34
CA GLN A 132 16.66 -3.20 -16.46
C GLN A 132 16.81 -1.93 -17.34
N HIS A 133 15.87 -0.97 -17.32
CA HIS A 133 15.83 0.19 -18.20
C HIS A 133 15.77 1.54 -17.49
N ARG A 134 16.43 1.68 -16.34
CA ARG A 134 16.37 2.84 -15.42
C ARG A 134 16.54 4.24 -16.06
N ARG A 135 17.27 4.36 -17.17
CA ARG A 135 17.52 5.67 -17.79
C ARG A 135 16.25 6.26 -18.45
N TRP A 136 15.48 5.43 -19.10
CA TRP A 136 14.22 5.83 -19.75
C TRP A 136 13.07 5.97 -18.77
N LEU A 137 13.05 5.17 -17.72
CA LEU A 137 11.96 5.13 -16.75
C LEU A 137 11.90 6.37 -15.87
N GLY A 138 13.03 6.96 -15.46
CA GLY A 138 13.01 8.24 -14.77
C GLY A 138 12.40 9.36 -15.64
N LEU A 139 12.64 9.33 -16.96
CA LEU A 139 11.97 10.23 -17.90
C LEU A 139 10.48 9.90 -18.07
N VAL A 140 10.16 8.63 -18.30
CA VAL A 140 8.78 8.15 -18.42
C VAL A 140 8.03 8.45 -17.13
N GLY A 141 8.61 8.21 -15.95
CA GLY A 141 8.01 8.55 -14.66
C GLY A 141 7.77 10.05 -14.48
N ALA A 142 8.73 10.90 -14.91
CA ALA A 142 8.57 12.36 -14.85
C ALA A 142 7.48 12.85 -15.82
N PHE A 143 7.47 12.36 -17.07
CA PHE A 143 6.43 12.71 -18.05
C PHE A 143 5.05 12.14 -17.68
N ALA A 144 5.01 10.91 -17.16
CA ALA A 144 3.78 10.31 -16.67
C ALA A 144 3.24 11.06 -15.45
N GLY A 145 4.13 11.51 -14.53
CA GLY A 145 3.76 12.37 -13.40
C GLY A 145 3.16 13.70 -13.88
N LEU A 146 3.79 14.36 -14.84
CA LEU A 146 3.25 15.59 -15.44
C LEU A 146 1.92 15.33 -16.16
N GLY A 147 1.84 14.27 -16.96
CA GLY A 147 0.60 13.88 -17.64
C GLY A 147 -0.53 13.56 -16.67
N SER A 148 -0.22 12.90 -15.53
CA SER A 148 -1.23 12.62 -14.49
C SER A 148 -1.77 13.90 -13.85
N VAL A 149 -0.90 14.90 -13.60
CA VAL A 149 -1.34 16.21 -13.09
C VAL A 149 -2.31 16.87 -14.07
N LEU A 150 -1.97 16.90 -15.36
CA LEU A 150 -2.84 17.49 -16.38
C LEU A 150 -4.18 16.76 -16.51
N VAL A 151 -4.15 15.41 -16.54
CA VAL A 151 -5.38 14.60 -16.60
C VAL A 151 -6.25 14.83 -15.37
N VAL A 152 -5.67 14.85 -14.17
CA VAL A 152 -6.42 15.07 -12.90
C VAL A 152 -7.09 16.44 -12.89
N LEU A 153 -6.45 17.48 -13.45
CA LEU A 153 -7.05 18.82 -13.49
C LEU A 153 -8.29 18.91 -14.40
N GLU A 154 -8.39 18.04 -15.40
CA GLU A 154 -9.54 17.98 -16.32
C GLU A 154 -10.68 17.07 -15.85
N LEU A 155 -10.44 16.22 -14.82
CA LEU A 155 -11.47 15.29 -14.35
C LEU A 155 -12.65 16.03 -13.68
N PRO A 156 -13.88 15.51 -13.77
CA PRO A 156 -15.08 16.07 -13.14
C PRO A 156 -15.13 15.73 -11.64
N ILE A 157 -14.13 16.17 -10.88
CA ILE A 157 -14.00 15.98 -9.43
C ILE A 157 -13.80 17.34 -8.74
N SER A 158 -13.99 17.39 -7.42
CA SER A 158 -13.85 18.63 -6.67
C SER A 158 -12.44 19.21 -6.76
N ASN A 159 -12.32 20.53 -6.71
CA ASN A 159 -11.04 21.24 -6.80
C ASN A 159 -10.09 20.86 -5.65
N GLY A 160 -10.63 20.56 -4.46
CA GLY A 160 -9.84 20.10 -3.33
C GLY A 160 -9.15 18.76 -3.63
N VAL A 161 -9.89 17.79 -4.19
CA VAL A 161 -9.35 16.48 -4.58
C VAL A 161 -8.38 16.63 -5.75
N LYS A 162 -8.69 17.48 -6.75
CA LYS A 162 -7.77 17.80 -7.86
C LYS A 162 -6.41 18.26 -7.34
N LEU A 163 -6.41 19.24 -6.45
CA LEU A 163 -5.17 19.80 -5.90
C LEU A 163 -4.33 18.74 -5.18
N GLN A 164 -4.98 17.88 -4.39
CA GLN A 164 -4.27 16.84 -3.62
C GLN A 164 -3.70 15.75 -4.53
N LEU A 165 -4.49 15.25 -5.50
CA LEU A 165 -4.01 14.24 -6.45
C LEU A 165 -2.93 14.82 -7.39
N ALA A 166 -3.09 16.07 -7.83
CA ALA A 166 -2.05 16.78 -8.58
C ALA A 166 -0.76 16.95 -7.74
N GLY A 167 -0.90 17.24 -6.44
CA GLY A 167 0.23 17.28 -5.51
C GLY A 167 0.98 15.95 -5.40
N VAL A 168 0.27 14.83 -5.31
CA VAL A 168 0.87 13.49 -5.31
C VAL A 168 1.53 13.18 -6.67
N GLY A 169 0.89 13.53 -7.79
CA GLY A 169 1.46 13.39 -9.14
C GLY A 169 2.74 14.22 -9.31
N MET A 170 2.73 15.46 -8.81
CA MET A 170 3.92 16.34 -8.81
C MET A 170 5.04 15.77 -7.93
N LEU A 171 4.72 15.25 -6.75
CA LEU A 171 5.68 14.56 -5.90
C LEU A 171 6.32 13.39 -6.65
N MET A 172 5.53 12.55 -7.33
CA MET A 172 6.05 11.44 -8.14
C MET A 172 6.94 11.92 -9.29
N MET A 173 6.57 13.02 -9.95
CA MET A 173 7.40 13.65 -10.99
C MET A 173 8.75 14.11 -10.43
N ILE A 174 8.76 14.81 -9.30
CA ILE A 174 9.97 15.28 -8.63
C ILE A 174 10.86 14.09 -8.26
N LEU A 175 10.29 13.06 -7.64
CA LEU A 175 11.01 11.86 -7.24
C LEU A 175 11.58 11.10 -8.44
N GLY A 176 10.82 10.97 -9.54
CA GLY A 176 11.30 10.40 -10.80
C GLY A 176 12.46 11.18 -11.41
N PHE A 177 12.41 12.51 -11.33
CA PHE A 177 13.47 13.38 -11.80
C PHE A 177 14.75 13.23 -10.93
N PHE A 178 14.62 13.23 -9.61
CA PHE A 178 15.77 13.05 -8.71
C PHE A 178 16.43 11.68 -8.87
N GLN A 179 15.69 10.62 -9.11
CA GLN A 179 16.25 9.29 -9.43
C GLN A 179 17.16 9.32 -10.68
N ARG A 180 16.92 10.26 -11.62
CA ARG A 180 17.72 10.44 -12.84
C ARG A 180 19.01 11.21 -12.60
N ILE A 181 19.01 12.23 -11.74
CA ILE A 181 20.15 13.15 -11.55
C ILE A 181 21.30 12.45 -10.84
N GLU A 182 21.05 11.48 -9.95
CA GLU A 182 22.07 10.77 -9.20
C GLU A 182 22.76 9.64 -10.00
N LYS A 183 23.26 9.93 -11.21
CA LYS A 183 24.18 9.05 -11.94
C LYS A 183 25.47 8.82 -11.12
N GLY A 184 25.54 7.68 -10.44
CA GLY A 184 26.73 7.27 -9.68
C GLY A 184 26.49 7.04 -8.20
N ARG A 185 25.44 7.58 -7.60
CA ARG A 185 24.99 7.24 -6.25
C ARG A 185 23.69 6.43 -6.32
N LYS A 186 23.67 5.24 -5.71
CA LYS A 186 22.52 4.32 -5.62
C LYS A 186 21.43 4.87 -4.65
N ARG A 187 21.17 6.17 -4.63
CA ARG A 187 20.20 6.77 -3.73
C ARG A 187 19.00 7.24 -4.53
N GLY A 188 17.93 6.45 -4.48
CA GLY A 188 16.60 6.84 -4.94
C GLY A 188 15.69 7.17 -3.77
N PHE A 189 14.42 7.43 -4.04
CA PHE A 189 13.40 7.54 -3.00
C PHE A 189 12.87 6.13 -2.66
N PRO A 190 12.81 5.75 -1.38
CA PRO A 190 12.34 4.43 -0.98
C PRO A 190 10.87 4.22 -1.32
N LYS A 191 10.56 3.03 -1.86
CA LYS A 191 9.22 2.68 -2.33
C LYS A 191 8.17 2.59 -1.21
N GLU A 192 8.59 2.31 0.01
CA GLU A 192 7.70 2.12 1.16
C GLU A 192 6.86 3.37 1.47
N PHE A 193 7.42 4.56 1.30
CA PHE A 193 6.69 5.81 1.54
C PHE A 193 5.55 6.02 0.56
N LEU A 194 5.81 5.82 -0.74
CA LEU A 194 4.79 5.98 -1.78
C LEU A 194 3.78 4.83 -1.75
N GLY A 195 4.25 3.60 -1.55
CA GLY A 195 3.38 2.42 -1.39
C GLY A 195 2.43 2.60 -0.21
N GLY A 196 2.94 3.00 0.96
CA GLY A 196 2.13 3.29 2.13
C GLY A 196 1.14 4.43 1.91
N LEU A 197 1.56 5.51 1.22
CA LEU A 197 0.68 6.64 0.88
C LEU A 197 -0.48 6.21 -0.02
N LEU A 198 -0.18 5.53 -1.14
CA LEU A 198 -1.20 5.09 -2.09
C LEU A 198 -2.18 4.10 -1.45
N PHE A 199 -1.67 3.22 -0.59
CA PHE A 199 -2.49 2.28 0.15
C PHE A 199 -3.42 3.00 1.15
N ALA A 200 -2.92 3.99 1.89
CA ALA A 200 -3.70 4.80 2.81
C ALA A 200 -4.79 5.63 2.08
N LEU A 201 -4.42 6.27 0.96
CA LEU A 201 -5.37 7.03 0.14
C LEU A 201 -6.48 6.12 -0.41
N GLY A 202 -6.12 4.93 -0.95
CA GLY A 202 -7.10 3.96 -1.44
C GLY A 202 -8.04 3.49 -0.34
N THR A 203 -7.51 3.17 0.83
CA THR A 203 -8.28 2.70 1.99
C THR A 203 -9.25 3.77 2.52
N SER A 204 -8.83 5.04 2.55
CA SER A 204 -9.64 6.14 3.12
C SER A 204 -10.58 6.81 2.12
N MET A 205 -10.36 6.66 0.81
CA MET A 205 -11.06 7.42 -0.23
C MET A 205 -12.59 7.28 -0.15
N GLY A 206 -13.11 6.06 0.04
CA GLY A 206 -14.55 5.82 0.15
C GLY A 206 -15.18 6.59 1.30
N ILE A 207 -14.52 6.61 2.46
CA ILE A 207 -14.99 7.32 3.64
C ILE A 207 -14.94 8.83 3.39
N GLN A 208 -13.85 9.33 2.83
CA GLN A 208 -13.72 10.76 2.51
C GLN A 208 -14.82 11.24 1.56
N PHE A 209 -15.14 10.43 0.54
CA PHE A 209 -16.22 10.74 -0.40
C PHE A 209 -17.58 10.81 0.29
N PHE A 210 -17.93 9.83 1.12
CA PHE A 210 -19.25 9.77 1.77
C PHE A 210 -19.38 10.72 2.98
N ALA A 211 -18.26 11.02 3.69
CA ALA A 211 -18.29 11.92 4.83
C ALA A 211 -18.34 13.39 4.43
N PHE A 212 -17.62 13.76 3.39
CA PHE A 212 -17.32 15.16 3.10
C PHE A 212 -17.77 15.59 1.68
N GLY A 213 -18.21 14.65 0.84
CA GLY A 213 -18.68 14.96 -0.53
C GLY A 213 -17.62 15.74 -1.31
N ASP A 214 -18.04 16.89 -1.86
CA ASP A 214 -17.14 17.79 -2.62
C ASP A 214 -16.08 18.48 -1.76
N GLY A 215 -16.24 18.51 -0.44
CA GLY A 215 -15.24 18.98 0.52
C GLY A 215 -14.21 17.93 0.94
N ALA A 216 -14.21 16.77 0.28
CA ALA A 216 -13.32 15.67 0.63
C ALA A 216 -11.84 16.09 0.64
N VAL A 217 -11.17 15.79 1.74
CA VAL A 217 -9.72 16.00 1.93
C VAL A 217 -9.05 14.65 1.94
N MET A 218 -8.49 14.22 0.79
CA MET A 218 -7.85 12.91 0.69
C MET A 218 -6.66 12.75 1.65
N LEU A 219 -5.91 13.82 1.91
CA LEU A 219 -4.84 13.88 2.91
C LEU A 219 -5.39 14.33 4.28
N SER A 220 -6.46 13.71 4.75
CA SER A 220 -7.00 13.90 6.09
C SER A 220 -6.04 13.37 7.17
N LEU A 221 -6.30 13.76 8.43
CA LEU A 221 -5.54 13.20 9.57
C LEU A 221 -5.65 11.68 9.63
N ASP A 222 -6.80 11.11 9.27
CA ASP A 222 -7.02 9.67 9.20
C ASP A 222 -6.10 9.01 8.15
N ALA A 223 -6.06 9.60 6.95
CA ALA A 223 -5.17 9.15 5.88
C ALA A 223 -3.70 9.27 6.27
N LEU A 224 -3.31 10.33 7.00
CA LEU A 224 -1.95 10.50 7.50
C LEU A 224 -1.57 9.47 8.56
N LEU A 225 -2.50 9.14 9.48
CA LEU A 225 -2.28 8.06 10.45
C LEU A 225 -2.11 6.70 9.76
N LEU A 226 -2.99 6.39 8.79
CA LEU A 226 -2.88 5.15 8.02
C LEU A 226 -1.60 5.13 7.18
N TRP A 227 -1.22 6.26 6.57
CA TRP A 227 0.03 6.37 5.83
C TRP A 227 1.25 6.05 6.70
N GLY A 228 1.31 6.65 7.90
CA GLY A 228 2.38 6.36 8.86
C GLY A 228 2.40 4.89 9.25
N LEU A 229 1.25 4.31 9.61
CA LEU A 229 1.12 2.91 10.00
C LEU A 229 1.57 1.97 8.88
N PHE A 230 1.03 2.12 7.66
CA PHE A 230 1.37 1.24 6.55
C PHE A 230 2.82 1.41 6.10
N THR A 231 3.34 2.63 6.11
CA THR A 231 4.76 2.89 5.80
C THR A 231 5.68 2.21 6.83
N LEU A 232 5.38 2.31 8.13
CA LEU A 232 6.15 1.64 9.17
C LEU A 232 6.09 0.12 9.04
N ASN A 233 4.92 -0.45 8.71
CA ASN A 233 4.79 -1.88 8.41
C ASN A 233 5.74 -2.29 7.28
N LEU A 234 5.71 -1.58 6.14
CA LEU A 234 6.56 -1.88 4.99
C LEU A 234 8.05 -1.72 5.29
N ILE A 235 8.46 -0.67 6.03
CA ILE A 235 9.86 -0.46 6.45
C ILE A 235 10.32 -1.59 7.37
N GLY A 236 9.49 -2.02 8.33
CA GLY A 236 9.82 -3.13 9.24
C GLY A 236 10.09 -4.43 8.48
N ILE A 237 9.23 -4.77 7.51
CA ILE A 237 9.41 -5.93 6.62
C ILE A 237 10.72 -5.81 5.83
N SER A 238 10.94 -4.67 5.17
CA SER A 238 12.16 -4.43 4.37
C SER A 238 13.44 -4.50 5.21
N CYS A 239 13.42 -4.07 6.47
CA CYS A 239 14.57 -4.18 7.38
C CYS A 239 14.92 -5.64 7.68
N VAL A 240 13.91 -6.49 7.94
CA VAL A 240 14.14 -7.92 8.23
C VAL A 240 14.57 -8.68 6.98
N GLU A 241 13.95 -8.42 5.83
CA GLU A 241 14.35 -9.00 4.54
C GLU A 241 15.77 -8.61 4.14
N SER A 242 16.14 -7.34 4.32
CA SER A 242 17.51 -6.86 4.07
C SER A 242 18.54 -7.53 4.98
N ALA A 243 18.23 -7.71 6.26
CA ALA A 243 19.10 -8.41 7.20
C ALA A 243 19.28 -9.90 6.85
N ALA A 244 18.29 -10.52 6.22
CA ALA A 244 18.35 -11.88 5.70
C ALA A 244 18.99 -12.01 4.32
N GLY A 245 19.48 -10.92 3.73
CA GLY A 245 20.09 -10.91 2.39
C GLY A 245 19.08 -10.96 1.22
N ALA A 246 17.78 -10.86 1.51
CA ALA A 246 16.69 -10.86 0.52
C ALA A 246 16.16 -9.43 0.23
N GLY A 247 16.88 -8.39 0.64
CA GLY A 247 16.43 -7.00 0.56
C GLY A 247 16.35 -6.47 -0.86
N ASP A 248 15.34 -5.63 -1.12
CA ASP A 248 15.18 -4.92 -2.37
C ASP A 248 16.10 -3.69 -2.43
N ALA A 249 16.67 -3.44 -3.60
CA ALA A 249 17.56 -2.28 -3.84
C ALA A 249 16.84 -0.93 -3.72
N GLU A 250 15.52 -0.90 -3.79
CA GLU A 250 14.67 0.30 -3.72
C GLU A 250 14.02 0.51 -2.36
N SER A 251 14.36 -0.37 -1.39
CA SER A 251 13.85 -0.29 -0.03
C SER A 251 14.57 0.73 0.84
N VAL A 252 13.93 1.15 1.95
CA VAL A 252 14.53 2.05 2.95
C VAL A 252 15.89 1.57 3.44
N PRO A 253 16.11 0.30 3.83
CA PRO A 253 17.42 -0.15 4.27
C PRO A 253 18.52 0.01 3.20
N ALA A 254 18.18 -0.14 1.92
CA ALA A 254 19.13 -0.02 0.81
C ALA A 254 19.39 1.43 0.42
N GLN A 255 18.36 2.27 0.37
CA GLN A 255 18.44 3.66 -0.10
C GLN A 255 18.81 4.64 1.03
N TRP A 256 18.22 4.46 2.21
CA TRP A 256 18.44 5.28 3.40
C TRP A 256 18.80 4.40 4.62
N PRO A 257 20.02 3.80 4.64
CA PRO A 257 20.43 2.86 5.69
C PRO A 257 20.35 3.42 7.12
N TRP A 258 20.52 4.73 7.26
CA TRP A 258 20.40 5.41 8.54
C TRP A 258 18.98 5.33 9.08
N LEU A 259 17.98 5.50 8.21
CA LEU A 259 16.56 5.44 8.59
C LEU A 259 16.15 3.99 8.94
N GLY A 260 16.62 3.00 8.17
CA GLY A 260 16.41 1.58 8.51
C GLY A 260 16.98 1.21 9.89
N ARG A 261 18.16 1.75 10.24
CA ARG A 261 18.74 1.55 11.59
C ARG A 261 17.92 2.22 12.69
N GLN A 262 17.22 3.30 12.40
CA GLN A 262 16.39 4.05 13.34
C GLN A 262 14.93 3.59 13.35
N TYR A 263 14.60 2.45 12.73
CA TYR A 263 13.22 1.97 12.64
C TYR A 263 12.51 1.88 14.00
N ALA A 264 13.19 1.36 15.03
CA ALA A 264 12.61 1.27 16.37
C ALA A 264 12.24 2.65 16.94
N TRP A 265 13.07 3.66 16.72
CA TRP A 265 12.80 5.05 17.11
C TRP A 265 11.62 5.64 16.35
N LEU A 266 11.54 5.41 15.04
CA LEU A 266 10.40 5.86 14.22
C LEU A 266 9.10 5.23 14.68
N LEU A 267 9.11 3.93 14.94
CA LEU A 267 7.95 3.20 15.47
C LEU A 267 7.54 3.76 16.84
N SER A 268 8.49 3.96 17.76
CA SER A 268 8.23 4.53 19.08
C SER A 268 7.70 5.96 19.00
N LEU A 269 8.29 6.81 18.17
CA LEU A 269 7.85 8.19 17.98
C LEU A 269 6.41 8.22 17.45
N PHE A 270 6.10 7.42 16.45
CA PHE A 270 4.76 7.40 15.88
C PHE A 270 3.73 6.81 16.86
N THR A 271 4.12 5.83 17.68
CA THR A 271 3.30 5.30 18.76
C THR A 271 2.96 6.40 19.79
N VAL A 272 3.93 7.20 20.20
CA VAL A 272 3.72 8.32 21.14
C VAL A 272 2.80 9.38 20.51
N VAL A 273 3.04 9.77 19.26
CA VAL A 273 2.18 10.74 18.54
C VAL A 273 0.73 10.23 18.47
N THR A 274 0.54 8.95 18.16
CA THR A 274 -0.80 8.35 18.10
C THR A 274 -1.45 8.26 19.48
N ALA A 275 -0.68 7.92 20.53
CA ALA A 275 -1.18 7.91 21.91
C ALA A 275 -1.63 9.30 22.36
N VAL A 276 -0.88 10.36 22.01
CA VAL A 276 -1.29 11.74 22.27
C VAL A 276 -2.59 12.07 21.51
N ALA A 277 -2.73 11.61 20.27
CA ALA A 277 -3.98 11.80 19.49
C ALA A 277 -5.17 11.08 20.16
N CYS A 278 -4.98 9.93 20.82
CA CYS A 278 -6.06 9.25 21.56
C CYS A 278 -6.55 10.05 22.80
N VAL A 279 -5.69 10.83 23.41
CA VAL A 279 -5.99 11.55 24.67
C VAL A 279 -6.56 12.93 24.41
N ARG A 280 -6.18 13.60 23.32
CA ARG A 280 -6.65 14.95 23.01
C ARG A 280 -8.15 14.96 22.67
N PRO A 281 -8.93 15.86 23.32
CA PRO A 281 -10.37 15.96 23.09
C PRO A 281 -10.73 16.84 21.87
N ASP A 282 -9.83 17.07 20.94
CA ASP A 282 -10.00 18.05 19.88
C ASP A 282 -11.09 17.68 18.88
N GLN A 283 -11.82 18.70 18.44
CA GLN A 283 -12.90 18.64 17.44
C GLN A 283 -12.45 18.03 16.09
N ALA A 284 -11.13 17.95 15.83
CA ALA A 284 -10.55 17.39 14.62
C ALA A 284 -10.87 15.90 14.40
N TRP A 285 -11.19 15.13 15.45
CA TRP A 285 -11.52 13.71 15.40
C TRP A 285 -13.02 13.43 15.50
N ALA A 286 -13.88 14.42 15.26
CA ALA A 286 -15.34 14.27 15.25
C ALA A 286 -15.93 13.44 16.42
N GLY A 287 -15.27 13.42 17.57
CA GLY A 287 -15.67 12.70 18.78
C GLY A 287 -15.44 11.19 18.78
N ASN A 288 -14.92 10.58 17.71
CA ASN A 288 -14.68 9.15 17.66
C ASN A 288 -13.18 8.82 17.71
N ARG A 289 -12.77 8.15 18.79
CA ARG A 289 -11.39 7.75 19.05
C ARG A 289 -11.05 6.34 18.52
N LEU A 290 -11.97 5.67 17.85
CA LEU A 290 -11.79 4.28 17.40
C LEU A 290 -10.58 4.12 16.49
N LEU A 291 -10.43 5.01 15.49
CA LEU A 291 -9.31 4.93 14.56
C LEU A 291 -7.94 5.10 15.25
N PRO A 292 -7.66 6.19 15.99
CA PRO A 292 -6.36 6.33 16.66
C PRO A 292 -6.12 5.22 17.69
N MET A 293 -7.14 4.69 18.37
CA MET A 293 -7.00 3.55 19.27
C MET A 293 -6.62 2.26 18.51
N ALA A 294 -7.25 1.99 17.37
CA ALA A 294 -6.90 0.85 16.52
C ALA A 294 -5.48 0.97 15.96
N VAL A 295 -5.08 2.17 15.52
CA VAL A 295 -3.70 2.45 15.05
C VAL A 295 -2.71 2.26 16.20
N LEU A 296 -3.00 2.76 17.39
CA LEU A 296 -2.15 2.59 18.56
C LEU A 296 -1.96 1.10 18.92
N ALA A 297 -3.05 0.33 18.97
CA ALA A 297 -2.98 -1.10 19.22
C ALA A 297 -2.14 -1.83 18.17
N SER A 298 -2.30 -1.47 16.89
CA SER A 298 -1.49 -2.02 15.79
C SER A 298 -0.01 -1.69 15.95
N LEU A 299 0.34 -0.45 16.30
CA LEU A 299 1.74 -0.03 16.52
C LEU A 299 2.37 -0.76 17.70
N LEU A 300 1.63 -0.98 18.78
CA LEU A 300 2.11 -1.75 19.95
C LEU A 300 2.39 -3.21 19.57
N LEU A 301 1.52 -3.83 18.76
CA LEU A 301 1.75 -5.17 18.22
C LEU A 301 2.96 -5.21 17.27
N HIS A 302 3.15 -4.20 16.42
CA HIS A 302 4.36 -4.07 15.60
C HIS A 302 5.62 -3.96 16.45
N GLY A 303 5.57 -3.18 17.54
CA GLY A 303 6.66 -3.08 18.51
C GLY A 303 7.01 -4.44 19.14
N LEU A 304 5.99 -5.21 19.52
CA LEU A 304 6.17 -6.56 20.03
C LEU A 304 6.82 -7.49 19.00
N VAL A 305 6.29 -7.51 17.77
CA VAL A 305 6.87 -8.31 16.67
C VAL A 305 8.31 -7.90 16.38
N TRP A 306 8.62 -6.60 16.43
CA TRP A 306 9.98 -6.10 16.23
C TRP A 306 10.96 -6.56 17.33
N ILE A 307 10.54 -6.63 18.58
CA ILE A 307 11.36 -7.16 19.67
C ILE A 307 11.76 -8.62 19.40
N PHE A 308 10.84 -9.42 18.86
CA PHE A 308 11.08 -10.84 18.57
C PHE A 308 11.64 -11.11 17.16
N ARG A 309 11.98 -10.08 16.36
CA ARG A 309 12.40 -10.23 14.96
C ARG A 309 13.58 -11.19 14.72
N SER A 310 14.51 -11.27 15.68
CA SER A 310 15.67 -12.17 15.59
C SER A 310 15.32 -13.66 15.64
N ARG A 311 14.10 -13.98 16.11
CA ARG A 311 13.57 -15.36 16.16
C ARG A 311 12.67 -15.70 14.99
N CYS A 312 12.40 -14.73 14.11
CA CYS A 312 11.50 -14.87 12.98
C CYS A 312 12.27 -15.09 11.67
N THR A 313 11.74 -15.96 10.81
CA THR A 313 12.12 -15.95 9.40
C THR A 313 11.49 -14.72 8.71
N PRO A 314 12.01 -14.23 7.57
CA PRO A 314 11.39 -13.13 6.85
C PRO A 314 9.89 -13.34 6.56
N LEU A 315 9.52 -14.57 6.18
CA LEU A 315 8.13 -14.94 5.93
C LEU A 315 7.28 -14.86 7.20
N SER A 316 7.73 -15.46 8.30
CA SER A 316 6.98 -15.42 9.56
C SER A 316 6.89 -14.01 10.13
N TYR A 317 7.94 -13.19 9.99
CA TYR A 317 7.89 -11.79 10.37
C TYR A 317 6.80 -11.01 9.60
N ARG A 318 6.74 -11.19 8.27
CA ARG A 318 5.72 -10.57 7.42
C ARG A 318 4.30 -10.98 7.86
N VAL A 319 4.06 -12.27 8.05
CA VAL A 319 2.74 -12.75 8.51
C VAL A 319 2.37 -12.17 9.88
N LEU A 320 3.31 -12.07 10.81
CA LEU A 320 3.06 -11.48 12.12
C LEU A 320 2.76 -9.97 12.05
N THR A 321 3.44 -9.23 11.16
CA THR A 321 3.15 -7.81 10.97
C THR A 321 1.82 -7.59 10.28
N ASP A 322 1.41 -8.45 9.34
CA ASP A 322 0.09 -8.41 8.74
C ASP A 322 -1.01 -8.74 9.77
N LEU A 323 -0.77 -9.70 10.66
CA LEU A 323 -1.65 -9.97 11.81
C LEU A 323 -1.73 -8.78 12.77
N ALA A 324 -0.64 -8.05 12.99
CA ALA A 324 -0.64 -6.83 13.79
C ALA A 324 -1.49 -5.71 13.17
N LEU A 325 -1.70 -5.72 11.85
CA LEU A 325 -2.66 -4.83 11.18
C LEU A 325 -4.11 -5.35 11.31
N VAL A 326 -4.33 -6.67 11.27
CA VAL A 326 -5.67 -7.27 11.23
C VAL A 326 -6.32 -7.35 12.61
N LEU A 327 -5.58 -7.76 13.65
CA LEU A 327 -6.16 -8.03 14.97
C LEU A 327 -6.87 -6.81 15.60
N PRO A 328 -6.29 -5.59 15.59
CA PRO A 328 -6.99 -4.42 16.13
C PRO A 328 -8.24 -4.05 15.37
N THR A 329 -8.27 -4.26 14.03
CA THR A 329 -9.44 -3.97 13.22
C THR A 329 -10.59 -4.94 13.55
N VAL A 330 -10.28 -6.22 13.67
CA VAL A 330 -11.28 -7.24 14.06
C VAL A 330 -11.85 -6.93 15.44
N TRP A 331 -10.98 -6.56 16.40
CA TRP A 331 -11.43 -6.16 17.74
C TRP A 331 -12.40 -4.98 17.69
N VAL A 332 -12.08 -3.91 16.95
CA VAL A 332 -12.96 -2.73 16.81
C VAL A 332 -14.29 -3.07 16.15
N LEU A 333 -14.29 -3.95 15.15
CA LEU A 333 -15.51 -4.32 14.42
C LEU A 333 -16.41 -5.28 15.19
N LEU A 334 -15.90 -5.95 16.23
CA LEU A 334 -16.66 -6.88 17.08
C LEU A 334 -17.10 -6.25 18.42
N SER A 335 -16.54 -5.09 18.81
CA SER A 335 -16.90 -4.34 20.03
C SER A 335 -18.08 -3.41 19.82
#